data_409b015c150659c6631d198e78828dfe
#
_entry.id   409b015c150659c6631d198e78828dfe
#
_cell.length_a   1.000
_cell.length_b   1.000
_cell.length_c   1.000
_cell.angle_alpha   90.00
_cell.angle_beta   90.00
_cell.angle_gamma   90.00
#
_symmetry.space_group_name_H-M   'P 1'
#
loop_
_entity.id
_entity.type
_entity.pdbx_description
1 polymer ?
#
loop_
_entity_poly.entity_id
_entity_poly.type
_entity_poly.pdbx_seq_one_letter_code
_entity_poly.pdbx_strand_id
1 'polypeptide(L)'
;MNAQLRKRLEMAARVRDFLRAHQMDGVGEGLGLGKLEELLERAENLATQQRTGVAVVRSATKQRQALRRTLQPKILGYLSVVGAVATTQDAELAEQFRMPPANATHQELLTMSRAILEKATAQKELLVKLGMSEHVLEELATALGEYEQTLEATHAGRAEHVGARIDLKAVAAEISKQVRLLDKVVRYRFGDNPELMGAWESARNVAGPSATKDEPQSETRGSETPKAA
;
A
#
# COMPACT_ATOMS: atom_id res chain seq x y z
N MET A 1 7.08 2.84 0.27
CA MET A 1 8.07 3.96 0.21
C MET A 1 9.36 3.44 -0.40
N ASN A 2 9.98 4.18 -1.35
CA ASN A 2 11.23 3.75 -1.97
C ASN A 2 12.46 4.11 -1.08
N ALA A 3 13.62 3.46 -1.30
CA ALA A 3 14.82 3.64 -0.49
C ALA A 3 15.36 5.08 -0.49
N GLN A 4 15.35 5.77 -1.63
CA GLN A 4 15.78 7.16 -1.72
C GLN A 4 14.92 8.11 -0.90
N LEU A 5 13.60 7.91 -0.92
CA LEU A 5 12.68 8.73 -0.15
C LEU A 5 12.91 8.55 1.34
N ARG A 6 13.07 7.31 1.80
CA ARG A 6 13.40 7.00 3.19
C ARG A 6 14.70 7.70 3.64
N LYS A 7 15.77 7.59 2.84
CA LYS A 7 17.04 8.26 3.14
C LYS A 7 16.91 9.79 3.27
N ARG A 8 16.04 10.41 2.43
CA ARG A 8 15.80 11.87 2.53
C ARG A 8 15.05 12.24 3.82
N LEU A 9 14.08 11.43 4.25
CA LEU A 9 13.37 11.67 5.50
C LEU A 9 14.27 11.44 6.70
N GLU A 10 15.12 10.40 6.67
CA GLU A 10 16.12 10.14 7.70
C GLU A 10 17.15 11.28 7.80
N MET A 11 17.61 11.80 6.66
CA MET A 11 18.46 13.00 6.63
C MET A 11 17.74 14.21 7.25
N ALA A 12 16.48 14.45 6.89
CA ALA A 12 15.71 15.56 7.43
C ALA A 12 15.51 15.47 8.96
N ALA A 13 15.32 14.26 9.48
CA ALA A 13 15.24 14.00 10.92
C ALA A 13 16.57 14.35 11.62
N ARG A 14 17.72 13.91 11.07
CA ARG A 14 19.03 14.28 11.61
C ARG A 14 19.28 15.79 11.56
N VAL A 15 18.88 16.47 10.50
CA VAL A 15 18.96 17.94 10.37
C VAL A 15 18.11 18.63 11.43
N ARG A 16 16.87 18.19 11.65
CA ARG A 16 16.01 18.69 12.72
C ARG A 16 16.69 18.53 14.10
N ASP A 17 17.22 17.35 14.36
CA ASP A 17 17.84 17.04 15.66
C ASP A 17 19.10 17.86 15.88
N PHE A 18 19.92 18.09 14.85
CA PHE A 18 21.05 19.02 14.91
C PHE A 18 20.60 20.44 15.24
N LEU A 19 19.58 20.96 14.56
CA LEU A 19 19.08 22.32 14.78
C LEU A 19 18.46 22.49 16.18
N ARG A 20 17.82 21.47 16.73
CA ARG A 20 17.29 21.46 18.09
C ARG A 20 18.40 21.46 19.15
N ALA A 21 19.47 20.71 18.91
CA ALA A 21 20.62 20.63 19.82
C ALA A 21 21.43 21.95 19.86
N HIS A 22 21.42 22.69 18.76
CA HIS A 22 22.14 23.96 18.62
C HIS A 22 21.16 25.10 18.40
N GLN A 23 20.36 25.40 19.47
CA GLN A 23 19.31 26.42 19.43
C GLN A 23 19.84 27.72 18.81
N MET A 24 19.17 28.13 17.78
CA MET A 24 19.48 29.35 17.05
C MET A 24 18.47 30.41 17.44
N ASP A 25 18.93 31.48 18.12
CA ASP A 25 18.07 32.52 18.74
C ASP A 25 17.48 33.53 17.74
N GLY A 26 17.51 33.25 16.45
CA GLY A 26 17.00 34.13 15.39
C GLY A 26 15.57 33.78 14.95
N VAL A 27 14.70 34.82 14.81
CA VAL A 27 13.31 34.64 14.35
C VAL A 27 13.23 33.88 13.01
N GLY A 28 14.15 34.12 12.07
CA GLY A 28 14.21 33.46 10.79
C GLY A 28 14.63 31.96 10.88
N GLU A 29 15.36 31.62 11.91
CA GLU A 29 15.88 30.27 12.17
C GLU A 29 14.82 29.40 12.81
N GLY A 30 14.05 29.92 13.77
CA GLY A 30 12.89 29.26 14.33
C GLY A 30 11.81 28.93 13.28
N LEU A 31 11.57 29.86 12.36
CA LEU A 31 10.66 29.64 11.23
C LEU A 31 11.18 28.54 10.29
N GLY A 32 12.49 28.48 10.08
CA GLY A 32 13.11 27.46 9.23
C GLY A 32 13.03 26.05 9.81
N LEU A 33 13.24 25.91 11.12
CA LEU A 33 13.08 24.65 11.86
C LEU A 33 11.61 24.23 11.92
N GLY A 34 10.70 25.14 12.29
CA GLY A 34 9.27 24.87 12.35
C GLY A 34 8.71 24.37 11.01
N LYS A 35 9.16 24.99 9.89
CA LYS A 35 8.78 24.52 8.56
C LYS A 35 9.30 23.13 8.24
N LEU A 36 10.50 22.78 8.66
CA LEU A 36 11.05 21.44 8.49
C LEU A 36 10.27 20.39 9.30
N GLU A 37 9.89 20.75 10.52
CA GLU A 37 9.07 19.89 11.41
C GLU A 37 7.69 19.64 10.83
N GLU A 38 7.01 20.68 10.34
CA GLU A 38 5.72 20.56 9.63
C GLU A 38 5.81 19.63 8.42
N LEU A 39 6.87 19.76 7.62
CA LEU A 39 7.09 18.92 6.46
C LEU A 39 7.38 17.46 6.84
N LEU A 40 8.11 17.21 7.92
CA LEU A 40 8.34 15.86 8.45
C LEU A 40 7.06 15.21 8.95
N GLU A 41 6.25 15.93 9.73
CA GLU A 41 4.95 15.43 10.19
C GLU A 41 4.03 15.10 9.02
N ARG A 42 3.95 15.99 8.02
CA ARG A 42 3.18 15.73 6.80
C ARG A 42 3.68 14.48 6.06
N ALA A 43 5.01 14.27 5.99
CA ALA A 43 5.59 13.09 5.37
C ALA A 43 5.23 11.80 6.12
N GLU A 44 5.23 11.81 7.45
CA GLU A 44 4.83 10.68 8.30
C GLU A 44 3.35 10.32 8.10
N ASN A 45 2.48 11.33 8.07
CA ASN A 45 1.05 11.14 7.80
C ASN A 45 0.81 10.52 6.42
N LEU A 46 1.47 11.01 5.37
CA LEU A 46 1.40 10.46 4.02
C LEU A 46 1.97 9.04 3.93
N ALA A 47 3.06 8.75 4.65
CA ALA A 47 3.62 7.40 4.72
C ALA A 47 2.66 6.41 5.39
N THR A 48 1.91 6.87 6.39
CA THR A 48 0.87 6.08 7.06
C THR A 48 -0.30 5.83 6.11
N GLN A 49 -0.82 6.85 5.42
CA GLN A 49 -1.86 6.71 4.41
C GLN A 49 -1.46 5.73 3.31
N GLN A 50 -0.22 5.83 2.82
CA GLN A 50 0.30 4.88 1.82
C GLN A 50 0.24 3.43 2.31
N ARG A 51 0.59 3.16 3.57
CA ARG A 51 0.53 1.81 4.17
C ARG A 51 -0.90 1.34 4.33
N THR A 52 -1.78 2.21 4.81
CA THR A 52 -3.21 1.93 4.99
C THR A 52 -3.86 1.55 3.66
N GLY A 53 -3.66 2.34 2.60
CA GLY A 53 -4.19 2.03 1.27
C GLY A 53 -3.74 0.66 0.76
N VAL A 54 -2.46 0.28 0.97
CA VAL A 54 -1.97 -1.07 0.62
C VAL A 54 -2.64 -2.16 1.46
N ALA A 55 -2.84 -1.93 2.76
CA ALA A 55 -3.48 -2.89 3.65
C ALA A 55 -4.95 -3.13 3.25
N VAL A 56 -5.68 -2.05 2.93
CA VAL A 56 -7.06 -2.12 2.43
C VAL A 56 -7.15 -2.96 1.15
N VAL A 57 -6.29 -2.71 0.16
CA VAL A 57 -6.25 -3.48 -1.09
C VAL A 57 -6.00 -4.96 -0.83
N ARG A 58 -5.06 -5.31 0.06
CA ARG A 58 -4.76 -6.70 0.41
C ARG A 58 -5.94 -7.39 1.10
N SER A 59 -6.57 -6.72 2.06
CA SER A 59 -7.75 -7.23 2.78
C SER A 59 -8.91 -7.46 1.82
N ALA A 60 -9.28 -6.46 1.04
CA ALA A 60 -10.34 -6.55 0.05
C ALA A 60 -10.11 -7.66 -0.99
N THR A 61 -8.85 -7.86 -1.42
CA THR A 61 -8.50 -8.94 -2.35
C THR A 61 -8.70 -10.32 -1.72
N LYS A 62 -8.27 -10.52 -0.46
CA LYS A 62 -8.48 -11.78 0.26
C LYS A 62 -9.96 -12.07 0.47
N GLN A 63 -10.73 -11.07 0.91
CA GLN A 63 -12.17 -11.20 1.12
C GLN A 63 -12.90 -11.54 -0.20
N ARG A 64 -12.57 -10.86 -1.29
CA ARG A 64 -13.12 -11.16 -2.62
C ARG A 64 -12.84 -12.58 -3.08
N GLN A 65 -11.63 -13.09 -2.84
CA GLN A 65 -11.29 -14.49 -3.16
C GLN A 65 -12.11 -15.47 -2.33
N ALA A 66 -12.33 -15.19 -1.04
CA ALA A 66 -13.16 -16.01 -0.17
C ALA A 66 -14.63 -16.01 -0.65
N LEU A 67 -15.18 -14.84 -0.92
CA LEU A 67 -16.52 -14.68 -1.47
C LEU A 67 -16.70 -15.44 -2.79
N ARG A 68 -15.75 -15.34 -3.71
CA ARG A 68 -15.80 -16.06 -4.99
C ARG A 68 -15.84 -17.56 -4.81
N ARG A 69 -15.06 -18.11 -3.86
CA ARG A 69 -15.05 -19.55 -3.54
C ARG A 69 -16.37 -20.05 -2.95
N THR A 70 -17.15 -19.18 -2.32
CA THR A 70 -18.48 -19.51 -1.81
C THR A 70 -19.55 -19.27 -2.88
N LEU A 71 -19.52 -18.12 -3.52
CA LEU A 71 -20.51 -17.69 -4.50
C LEU A 71 -20.59 -18.66 -5.69
N GLN A 72 -19.47 -18.94 -6.33
CA GLN A 72 -19.44 -19.71 -7.58
C GLN A 72 -19.85 -21.18 -7.39
N PRO A 73 -19.19 -22.01 -6.57
CA PRO A 73 -19.53 -23.43 -6.45
C PRO A 73 -20.74 -23.72 -5.56
N LYS A 74 -20.99 -22.91 -4.52
CA LYS A 74 -22.09 -23.21 -3.58
C LYS A 74 -23.41 -22.58 -4.05
N ILE A 75 -23.45 -21.24 -4.19
CA ILE A 75 -24.71 -20.55 -4.47
C ILE A 75 -25.10 -20.67 -5.94
N LEU A 76 -24.23 -20.24 -6.86
CA LEU A 76 -24.50 -20.29 -8.28
C LEU A 76 -24.56 -21.74 -8.80
N GLY A 77 -23.69 -22.62 -8.30
CA GLY A 77 -23.73 -24.04 -8.62
C GLY A 77 -25.06 -24.68 -8.20
N TYR A 78 -25.55 -24.38 -7.00
CA TYR A 78 -26.86 -24.85 -6.55
C TYR A 78 -28.00 -24.31 -7.43
N LEU A 79 -28.03 -23.02 -7.73
CA LEU A 79 -29.04 -22.43 -8.62
C LEU A 79 -28.97 -22.99 -10.03
N SER A 80 -27.80 -23.30 -10.56
CA SER A 80 -27.63 -23.95 -11.86
C SER A 80 -28.25 -25.35 -11.87
N VAL A 81 -28.11 -26.13 -10.79
CA VAL A 81 -28.74 -27.46 -10.67
C VAL A 81 -30.26 -27.34 -10.59
N VAL A 82 -30.77 -26.41 -9.76
CA VAL A 82 -32.23 -26.15 -9.67
C VAL A 82 -32.80 -25.68 -11.01
N GLY A 83 -32.09 -24.81 -11.72
CA GLY A 83 -32.43 -24.38 -13.07
C GLY A 83 -32.48 -25.55 -14.06
N ALA A 84 -31.51 -26.45 -13.99
CA ALA A 84 -31.50 -27.68 -14.84
C ALA A 84 -32.68 -28.60 -14.55
N VAL A 85 -33.12 -28.71 -13.30
CA VAL A 85 -34.35 -29.47 -12.97
C VAL A 85 -35.58 -28.75 -13.54
N ALA A 86 -35.62 -27.42 -13.50
CA ALA A 86 -36.71 -26.62 -14.03
C ALA A 86 -36.87 -26.72 -15.55
N THR A 87 -35.82 -27.07 -16.31
CA THR A 87 -35.88 -27.26 -17.77
C THR A 87 -36.79 -28.42 -18.21
N THR A 88 -37.12 -29.33 -17.31
CA THR A 88 -38.14 -30.38 -17.61
C THR A 88 -39.54 -29.77 -17.84
N GLN A 89 -39.76 -28.52 -17.38
CA GLN A 89 -41.01 -27.78 -17.58
C GLN A 89 -40.86 -26.62 -18.58
N ASP A 90 -39.68 -26.03 -18.69
CA ASP A 90 -39.39 -24.91 -19.60
C ASP A 90 -37.92 -25.00 -20.08
N ALA A 91 -37.72 -25.31 -21.37
CA ALA A 91 -36.40 -25.53 -21.97
C ALA A 91 -35.51 -24.24 -21.97
N GLU A 92 -36.11 -23.03 -21.92
CA GLU A 92 -35.34 -21.78 -21.95
C GLU A 92 -34.63 -21.52 -20.61
N LEU A 93 -35.09 -22.16 -19.53
CA LEU A 93 -34.51 -21.92 -18.18
C LEU A 93 -33.07 -22.43 -18.05
N ALA A 94 -32.64 -23.44 -18.78
CA ALA A 94 -31.27 -23.97 -18.70
C ALA A 94 -30.21 -22.91 -19.04
N GLU A 95 -30.42 -22.16 -20.11
CA GLU A 95 -29.50 -21.12 -20.56
C GLU A 95 -29.46 -19.92 -19.56
N GLN A 96 -30.62 -19.61 -18.95
CA GLN A 96 -30.75 -18.50 -18.02
C GLN A 96 -30.01 -18.74 -16.69
N PHE A 97 -29.84 -20.01 -16.26
CA PHE A 97 -29.16 -20.40 -15.03
C PHE A 97 -27.75 -20.95 -15.27
N ARG A 98 -27.18 -20.68 -16.45
CA ARG A 98 -25.82 -21.10 -16.78
C ARG A 98 -24.81 -20.44 -15.85
N MET A 99 -24.00 -21.28 -15.19
CA MET A 99 -22.98 -20.83 -14.26
C MET A 99 -21.87 -20.04 -14.97
N PRO A 100 -21.43 -18.89 -14.39
CA PRO A 100 -20.26 -18.17 -14.90
C PRO A 100 -19.03 -19.08 -14.98
N PRO A 101 -18.19 -18.97 -16.04
CA PRO A 101 -16.97 -19.76 -16.16
C PRO A 101 -16.00 -19.50 -14.99
N ALA A 102 -15.21 -20.54 -14.63
CA ALA A 102 -14.29 -20.46 -13.49
C ALA A 102 -13.24 -19.32 -13.63
N ASN A 103 -12.87 -18.98 -14.86
CA ASN A 103 -11.94 -17.89 -15.19
C ASN A 103 -12.63 -16.55 -15.51
N ALA A 104 -13.95 -16.42 -15.31
CA ALA A 104 -14.66 -15.16 -15.53
C ALA A 104 -13.99 -14.01 -14.80
N THR A 105 -13.93 -12.85 -15.44
CA THR A 105 -13.49 -11.60 -14.82
C THR A 105 -14.43 -11.22 -13.67
N HIS A 106 -14.02 -10.30 -12.81
CA HIS A 106 -14.88 -9.83 -11.72
C HIS A 106 -16.18 -9.21 -12.24
N GLN A 107 -16.09 -8.45 -13.34
CA GLN A 107 -17.24 -7.80 -13.96
C GLN A 107 -18.20 -8.83 -14.60
N GLU A 108 -17.68 -9.80 -15.32
CA GLU A 108 -18.48 -10.89 -15.90
C GLU A 108 -19.17 -11.71 -14.83
N LEU A 109 -18.47 -12.08 -13.76
CA LEU A 109 -19.05 -12.79 -12.62
C LEU A 109 -20.23 -12.02 -12.04
N LEU A 110 -20.07 -10.73 -11.76
CA LEU A 110 -21.15 -9.88 -11.23
C LEU A 110 -22.31 -9.76 -12.19
N THR A 111 -22.06 -9.47 -13.47
CA THR A 111 -23.10 -9.28 -14.46
C THR A 111 -23.93 -10.56 -14.64
N MET A 112 -23.27 -11.72 -14.80
CA MET A 112 -23.96 -13.00 -14.94
C MET A 112 -24.70 -13.40 -13.65
N SER A 113 -24.10 -13.19 -12.49
CA SER A 113 -24.72 -13.54 -11.21
C SER A 113 -25.94 -12.67 -10.91
N ARG A 114 -25.91 -11.39 -11.30
CA ARG A 114 -27.09 -10.49 -11.21
C ARG A 114 -28.22 -10.93 -12.16
N ALA A 115 -27.86 -11.30 -13.39
CA ALA A 115 -28.86 -11.82 -14.32
C ALA A 115 -29.52 -13.09 -13.79
N ILE A 116 -28.74 -14.01 -13.19
CA ILE A 116 -29.27 -15.20 -12.53
C ILE A 116 -30.18 -14.83 -11.36
N LEU A 117 -29.77 -13.89 -10.49
CA LEU A 117 -30.58 -13.41 -9.37
C LEU A 117 -31.91 -12.82 -9.84
N GLU A 118 -31.89 -11.97 -10.86
CA GLU A 118 -33.09 -11.35 -11.44
C GLU A 118 -34.05 -12.41 -11.96
N LYS A 119 -33.56 -13.37 -12.75
CA LYS A 119 -34.36 -14.46 -13.30
C LYS A 119 -34.91 -15.40 -12.22
N ALA A 120 -34.07 -15.77 -11.24
CA ALA A 120 -34.49 -16.60 -10.12
C ALA A 120 -35.56 -15.89 -9.25
N THR A 121 -35.45 -14.58 -9.08
CA THR A 121 -36.44 -13.78 -8.35
C THR A 121 -37.79 -13.74 -9.11
N ALA A 122 -37.76 -13.55 -10.43
CA ALA A 122 -38.95 -13.54 -11.26
C ALA A 122 -39.69 -14.89 -11.27
N GLN A 123 -38.94 -15.99 -11.09
CA GLN A 123 -39.50 -17.35 -11.10
C GLN A 123 -39.47 -18.04 -9.72
N LYS A 124 -39.40 -17.26 -8.64
CA LYS A 124 -39.23 -17.76 -7.27
C LYS A 124 -40.20 -18.86 -6.90
N GLU A 125 -41.48 -18.65 -7.18
CA GLU A 125 -42.56 -19.61 -6.82
C GLU A 125 -42.35 -20.97 -7.50
N LEU A 126 -41.99 -20.98 -8.80
CA LEU A 126 -41.74 -22.21 -9.54
C LEU A 126 -40.50 -22.92 -8.98
N LEU A 127 -39.38 -22.17 -8.78
CA LEU A 127 -38.13 -22.73 -8.30
C LEU A 127 -38.26 -23.30 -6.88
N VAL A 128 -39.02 -22.66 -6.00
CA VAL A 128 -39.29 -23.17 -4.64
C VAL A 128 -40.12 -24.46 -4.70
N LYS A 129 -41.13 -24.56 -5.58
CA LYS A 129 -41.88 -25.82 -5.80
C LYS A 129 -40.98 -26.97 -6.30
N LEU A 130 -39.90 -26.61 -7.00
CA LEU A 130 -38.90 -27.58 -7.50
C LEU A 130 -37.79 -27.87 -6.50
N GLY A 131 -37.88 -27.35 -5.28
CA GLY A 131 -36.95 -27.60 -4.18
C GLY A 131 -35.90 -26.53 -3.93
N MET A 132 -36.02 -25.34 -4.55
CA MET A 132 -35.11 -24.23 -4.21
C MET A 132 -35.37 -23.75 -2.78
N SER A 133 -34.30 -23.54 -2.02
CA SER A 133 -34.39 -22.89 -0.70
C SER A 133 -34.84 -21.43 -0.83
N GLU A 134 -35.77 -20.99 0.01
CA GLU A 134 -36.28 -19.61 -0.01
C GLU A 134 -35.18 -18.56 0.30
N HIS A 135 -34.17 -18.96 1.10
CA HIS A 135 -33.10 -18.06 1.53
C HIS A 135 -31.96 -17.87 0.52
N VAL A 136 -31.85 -18.76 -0.50
CA VAL A 136 -30.70 -18.73 -1.41
C VAL A 136 -30.62 -17.44 -2.22
N LEU A 137 -31.75 -16.80 -2.53
CA LEU A 137 -31.78 -15.53 -3.26
C LEU A 137 -31.29 -14.36 -2.42
N GLU A 138 -31.60 -14.37 -1.11
CA GLU A 138 -31.11 -13.36 -0.16
C GLU A 138 -29.59 -13.57 0.09
N GLU A 139 -29.15 -14.83 0.20
CA GLU A 139 -27.73 -15.17 0.31
C GLU A 139 -26.96 -14.72 -0.95
N LEU A 140 -27.52 -14.92 -2.14
CA LEU A 140 -26.92 -14.46 -3.38
C LEU A 140 -26.83 -12.94 -3.44
N ALA A 141 -27.92 -12.23 -3.13
CA ALA A 141 -27.97 -10.77 -3.14
C ALA A 141 -26.94 -10.17 -2.16
N THR A 142 -26.89 -10.72 -0.95
CA THR A 142 -25.92 -10.32 0.08
C THR A 142 -24.49 -10.56 -0.38
N ALA A 143 -24.17 -11.75 -0.88
CA ALA A 143 -22.83 -12.10 -1.36
C ALA A 143 -22.38 -11.23 -2.56
N LEU A 144 -23.30 -10.84 -3.45
CA LEU A 144 -23.01 -9.91 -4.55
C LEU A 144 -22.71 -8.51 -4.04
N GLY A 145 -23.50 -8.00 -3.08
CA GLY A 145 -23.25 -6.71 -2.46
C GLY A 145 -21.89 -6.65 -1.75
N GLU A 146 -21.56 -7.68 -0.96
CA GLU A 146 -20.24 -7.79 -0.33
C GLU A 146 -19.11 -7.86 -1.36
N TYR A 147 -19.31 -8.62 -2.45
CA TYR A 147 -18.32 -8.73 -3.52
C TYR A 147 -18.02 -7.37 -4.18
N GLU A 148 -19.07 -6.57 -4.44
CA GLU A 148 -18.93 -5.22 -4.98
C GLU A 148 -18.18 -4.29 -4.04
N GLN A 149 -18.54 -4.31 -2.75
CA GLN A 149 -17.83 -3.52 -1.74
C GLN A 149 -16.33 -3.83 -1.73
N THR A 150 -15.91 -5.08 -1.98
CA THR A 150 -14.48 -5.41 -2.10
C THR A 150 -13.83 -4.80 -3.34
N LEU A 151 -14.54 -4.60 -4.43
CA LEU A 151 -14.03 -3.92 -5.63
C LEU A 151 -13.87 -2.43 -5.36
N GLU A 152 -14.89 -1.80 -4.79
CA GLU A 152 -14.84 -0.39 -4.40
C GLU A 152 -13.71 -0.10 -3.41
N ALA A 153 -13.58 -0.92 -2.36
CA ALA A 153 -12.48 -0.83 -1.40
C ALA A 153 -11.11 -0.98 -2.07
N THR A 154 -10.99 -1.86 -3.07
CA THR A 154 -9.75 -2.01 -3.85
C THR A 154 -9.43 -0.76 -4.66
N HIS A 155 -10.44 -0.15 -5.30
CA HIS A 155 -10.27 1.09 -6.06
C HIS A 155 -9.90 2.26 -5.15
N ALA A 156 -10.62 2.44 -4.04
CA ALA A 156 -10.35 3.48 -3.05
C ALA A 156 -8.94 3.35 -2.46
N GLY A 157 -8.55 2.15 -2.00
CA GLY A 157 -7.23 1.90 -1.43
C GLY A 157 -6.09 2.09 -2.44
N ARG A 158 -6.31 1.81 -3.73
CA ARG A 158 -5.33 2.12 -4.79
C ARG A 158 -5.20 3.62 -5.01
N ALA A 159 -6.31 4.35 -5.07
CA ALA A 159 -6.30 5.80 -5.25
C ALA A 159 -5.57 6.48 -4.08
N GLU A 160 -5.88 6.08 -2.85
CA GLU A 160 -5.21 6.58 -1.64
C GLU A 160 -3.70 6.29 -1.65
N HIS A 161 -3.30 5.04 -1.96
CA HIS A 161 -1.90 4.66 -2.05
C HIS A 161 -1.13 5.45 -3.11
N VAL A 162 -1.71 5.66 -4.30
CA VAL A 162 -1.07 6.39 -5.40
C VAL A 162 -0.99 7.88 -5.08
N GLY A 163 -2.08 8.48 -4.57
CA GLY A 163 -2.12 9.87 -4.14
C GLY A 163 -1.07 10.17 -3.07
N ALA A 164 -1.09 9.41 -1.97
CA ALA A 164 -0.11 9.55 -0.89
C ALA A 164 1.35 9.38 -1.37
N ARG A 165 1.60 8.49 -2.35
CA ARG A 165 2.94 8.33 -2.93
C ARG A 165 3.41 9.56 -3.71
N ILE A 166 2.52 10.20 -4.47
CA ILE A 166 2.82 11.41 -5.25
C ILE A 166 3.11 12.56 -4.30
N ASP A 167 2.22 12.77 -3.31
CA ASP A 167 2.36 13.84 -2.34
C ASP A 167 3.60 13.68 -1.47
N LEU A 168 3.91 12.46 -1.04
CA LEU A 168 5.12 12.16 -0.28
C LEU A 168 6.39 12.48 -1.08
N LYS A 169 6.37 12.28 -2.40
CA LYS A 169 7.48 12.66 -3.28
C LYS A 169 7.64 14.18 -3.39
N ALA A 170 6.52 14.91 -3.46
CA ALA A 170 6.51 16.37 -3.46
C ALA A 170 7.04 16.94 -2.12
N VAL A 171 6.54 16.44 -0.99
CA VAL A 171 7.02 16.83 0.35
C VAL A 171 8.51 16.56 0.52
N ALA A 172 9.04 15.43 0.03
CA ALA A 172 10.47 15.15 0.08
C ALA A 172 11.32 16.11 -0.77
N ALA A 173 10.77 16.65 -1.85
CA ALA A 173 11.42 17.70 -2.63
C ALA A 173 11.43 19.04 -1.86
N GLU A 174 10.32 19.38 -1.21
CA GLU A 174 10.22 20.56 -0.35
C GLU A 174 11.19 20.49 0.84
N ILE A 175 11.28 19.33 1.52
CA ILE A 175 12.28 19.06 2.56
C ILE A 175 13.69 19.32 2.04
N SER A 176 14.03 18.80 0.86
CA SER A 176 15.37 19.00 0.28
C SER A 176 15.66 20.48 -0.04
N LYS A 177 14.62 21.24 -0.40
CA LYS A 177 14.72 22.70 -0.60
C LYS A 177 14.91 23.43 0.73
N GLN A 178 14.15 23.05 1.74
CA GLN A 178 14.24 23.64 3.07
C GLN A 178 15.62 23.40 3.72
N VAL A 179 16.15 22.17 3.62
CA VAL A 179 17.50 21.85 4.12
C VAL A 179 18.57 22.69 3.41
N ARG A 180 18.44 22.95 2.10
CA ARG A 180 19.36 23.83 1.37
C ARG A 180 19.29 25.29 1.83
N LEU A 181 18.13 25.78 2.24
CA LEU A 181 18.00 27.12 2.84
C LEU A 181 18.67 27.17 4.21
N LEU A 182 18.41 26.18 5.04
CA LEU A 182 19.03 26.03 6.36
C LEU A 182 20.55 25.89 6.28
N ASP A 183 21.09 25.21 5.25
CA ASP A 183 22.52 25.10 5.03
C ASP A 183 23.22 26.46 4.93
N LYS A 184 22.59 27.42 4.25
CA LYS A 184 23.15 28.78 4.14
C LYS A 184 23.20 29.50 5.50
N VAL A 185 22.16 29.34 6.30
CA VAL A 185 22.05 29.95 7.64
C VAL A 185 23.08 29.34 8.60
N VAL A 186 23.15 28.01 8.62
CA VAL A 186 24.12 27.27 9.46
C VAL A 186 25.56 27.63 9.11
N ARG A 187 25.91 27.68 7.82
CA ARG A 187 27.25 28.06 7.35
C ARG A 187 27.59 29.52 7.72
N TYR A 188 26.66 30.42 7.63
CA TYR A 188 26.88 31.80 8.05
C TYR A 188 27.16 31.91 9.56
N ARG A 189 26.46 31.12 10.38
CA ARG A 189 26.53 31.23 11.84
C ARG A 189 27.66 30.41 12.45
N PHE A 190 27.90 29.22 11.95
CA PHE A 190 28.85 28.27 12.51
C PHE A 190 30.06 28.01 11.61
N GLY A 191 30.24 28.80 10.54
CA GLY A 191 31.31 28.61 9.56
C GLY A 191 32.73 28.59 10.17
N ASP A 192 32.95 29.33 11.24
CA ASP A 192 34.22 29.39 11.95
C ASP A 192 34.43 28.25 12.97
N ASN A 193 33.43 27.36 13.15
CA ASN A 193 33.53 26.22 14.04
C ASN A 193 33.60 24.91 13.24
N PRO A 194 34.79 24.32 13.04
CA PRO A 194 34.99 23.12 12.22
C PRO A 194 34.24 21.89 12.76
N GLU A 195 34.11 21.75 14.09
CA GLU A 195 33.42 20.62 14.73
C GLU A 195 31.92 20.65 14.44
N LEU A 196 31.27 21.80 14.64
CA LEU A 196 29.85 21.98 14.31
C LEU A 196 29.57 21.86 12.82
N MET A 197 30.48 22.34 11.98
CA MET A 197 30.34 22.17 10.53
C MET A 197 30.50 20.72 10.09
N GLY A 198 31.38 19.95 10.70
CA GLY A 198 31.48 18.51 10.47
C GLY A 198 30.25 17.74 10.88
N ALA A 199 29.68 18.06 12.06
CA ALA A 199 28.41 17.50 12.54
C ALA A 199 27.24 17.85 11.61
N TRP A 200 27.17 19.10 11.14
CA TRP A 200 26.16 19.56 10.18
C TRP A 200 26.27 18.80 8.83
N GLU A 201 27.48 18.66 8.29
CA GLU A 201 27.69 17.93 7.02
C GLU A 201 27.29 16.47 7.13
N SER A 202 27.58 15.84 8.27
CA SER A 202 27.09 14.49 8.58
C SER A 202 25.57 14.42 8.65
N ALA A 203 24.92 15.37 9.34
CA ALA A 203 23.46 15.41 9.47
C ALA A 203 22.76 15.55 8.13
N ARG A 204 23.22 16.43 7.24
CA ARG A 204 22.63 16.70 5.92
C ARG A 204 22.99 15.70 4.82
N ASN A 205 23.86 14.74 5.11
CA ASN A 205 24.24 13.73 4.13
C ASN A 205 23.11 12.72 3.90
N VAL A 206 22.55 12.68 2.68
CA VAL A 206 21.47 11.76 2.31
C VAL A 206 21.90 10.29 2.36
N ALA A 207 23.17 9.99 2.11
CA ALA A 207 23.69 8.62 2.18
C ALA A 207 23.80 8.09 3.62
N GLY A 208 23.74 8.98 4.63
CA GLY A 208 24.06 8.69 6.03
C GLY A 208 25.58 8.74 6.30
N PRO A 209 26.00 8.64 7.55
CA PRO A 209 27.40 8.56 7.88
C PRO A 209 28.01 7.35 7.16
N SER A 210 29.12 7.57 6.46
CA SER A 210 29.90 6.47 5.89
C SER A 210 30.37 5.61 7.06
N ALA A 211 30.01 4.31 7.06
CA ALA A 211 30.69 3.37 7.94
C ALA A 211 32.18 3.45 7.58
N THR A 212 32.98 4.00 8.49
CA THR A 212 34.43 3.91 8.40
C THR A 212 34.75 2.42 8.38
N LYS A 213 35.20 1.90 7.26
CA LYS A 213 35.85 0.62 7.19
C LYS A 213 37.19 0.79 7.92
N ASP A 214 37.22 0.55 9.20
CA ASP A 214 38.41 0.14 9.89
C ASP A 214 38.72 -1.28 9.41
N GLU A 215 39.40 -1.39 8.28
CA GLU A 215 40.13 -2.61 7.93
C GLU A 215 41.37 -2.64 8.82
N PRO A 216 41.51 -3.63 9.72
CA PRO A 216 42.78 -3.89 10.33
C PRO A 216 43.73 -4.35 9.21
N GLN A 217 44.76 -3.54 8.94
CA GLN A 217 45.89 -3.96 8.12
C GLN A 217 46.53 -5.18 8.80
N SER A 218 46.21 -6.36 8.30
CA SER A 218 47.00 -7.56 8.64
C SER A 218 48.34 -7.44 7.96
N GLU A 219 49.36 -7.08 8.75
CA GLU A 219 50.77 -7.25 8.42
C GLU A 219 51.01 -8.72 8.11
N THR A 220 51.17 -9.05 6.85
CA THR A 220 51.70 -10.32 6.39
C THR A 220 53.21 -10.31 6.63
N ARG A 221 53.60 -10.78 7.81
CA ARG A 221 55.03 -11.20 8.04
C ARG A 221 55.33 -12.40 7.15
N GLY A 222 56.23 -12.19 6.21
CA GLY A 222 56.84 -13.25 5.44
C GLY A 222 57.52 -14.27 6.35
N SER A 223 57.16 -15.52 6.23
CA SER A 223 57.96 -16.65 6.74
C SER A 223 58.84 -17.18 5.62
N GLU A 224 60.12 -16.89 5.73
CA GLU A 224 61.17 -17.59 4.99
C GLU A 224 61.13 -19.08 5.34
N THR A 225 61.08 -19.93 4.34
CA THR A 225 61.32 -21.36 4.45
C THR A 225 62.85 -21.65 4.31
N PRO A 226 63.51 -22.33 5.26
CA PRO A 226 64.83 -22.80 5.04
C PRO A 226 64.78 -24.07 4.18
N LYS A 227 65.58 -24.06 3.15
CA LYS A 227 65.96 -25.19 2.28
C LYS A 227 66.90 -26.13 3.03
N ALA A 228 66.44 -27.36 3.29
CA ALA A 228 67.31 -28.40 3.80
C ALA A 228 67.82 -29.29 2.65
N ALA A 229 69.07 -29.68 2.77
CA ALA A 229 69.92 -30.49 1.89
C ALA A 229 69.38 -31.94 1.72
#